data_b0c0cd8c5cf901719a437151381575fe
#
_entry.id   b0c0cd8c5cf901719a437151381575fe
#
_cell.length_a   1.000
_cell.length_b   1.000
_cell.length_c   1.000
_cell.angle_alpha   90.00
_cell.angle_beta   90.00
_cell.angle_gamma   90.00
#
_symmetry.space_group_name_H-M   'P 1'
#
loop_
_entity.id
_entity.type
_entity.pdbx_description
1 polymer ?
#
loop_
_entity_poly.entity_id
_entity_poly.type
_entity_poly.pdbx_seq_one_letter_code
_entity_poly.pdbx_strand_id
1 'polypeptide(L)'
;PYADFILVAAKTGEGAEATINLFIVEKDRKGLEIGRKEPKMGARGVPSCPLFLDNVRIPEANRLGSERDGFRIVMEALNHARPVIGARGVGLAQGALDHAIQFIKSRRAFGQAVSDFQGIRWMAADMAIQIEAARALVYRAAEAVDQGVSGYEMARLAAIAKCHATDTAMQVATDAMQMFGAAGISDDYPI
;
A
#
# COMPACT_ATOMS: atom_id res chain seq x y z
N PRO A 1 8.15 -15.05 5.81
CA PRO A 1 8.32 -16.45 6.29
C PRO A 1 7.82 -17.50 5.30
N TYR A 2 6.99 -17.13 4.30
CA TYR A 2 6.39 -18.08 3.34
C TYR A 2 7.02 -18.02 1.94
N ALA A 3 7.89 -17.05 1.67
CA ALA A 3 8.56 -16.92 0.39
C ALA A 3 9.61 -18.02 0.22
N ASP A 4 9.79 -18.53 -0.99
CA ASP A 4 10.82 -19.49 -1.35
C ASP A 4 12.11 -18.77 -1.76
N PHE A 5 12.00 -17.54 -2.24
CA PHE A 5 13.11 -16.64 -2.51
C PHE A 5 12.80 -15.21 -2.11
N ILE A 6 13.85 -14.43 -1.92
CA ILE A 6 13.77 -13.04 -1.43
C ILE A 6 14.61 -12.18 -2.37
N LEU A 7 14.08 -11.02 -2.75
CA LEU A 7 14.85 -10.01 -3.47
C LEU A 7 15.56 -9.12 -2.45
N VAL A 8 16.86 -9.07 -2.50
CA VAL A 8 17.71 -8.29 -1.61
C VAL A 8 18.41 -7.19 -2.40
N ALA A 9 18.18 -5.95 -2.01
CA ALA A 9 18.95 -4.81 -2.49
C ALA A 9 20.14 -4.62 -1.54
N ALA A 10 21.34 -4.79 -2.04
CA ALA A 10 22.56 -4.68 -1.25
C ALA A 10 23.51 -3.64 -1.84
N LYS A 11 24.15 -2.88 -0.95
CA LYS A 11 25.22 -1.97 -1.33
C LYS A 11 26.48 -2.78 -1.64
N THR A 12 27.07 -2.55 -2.80
CA THR A 12 28.33 -3.16 -3.24
C THR A 12 29.35 -2.05 -3.57
N GLY A 13 30.61 -2.36 -3.45
CA GLY A 13 31.70 -1.38 -3.63
C GLY A 13 31.87 -0.48 -2.40
N GLU A 14 32.90 0.34 -2.43
CA GLU A 14 33.30 1.26 -1.35
C GLU A 14 33.44 2.69 -1.89
N GLY A 15 33.29 3.67 -0.98
CA GLY A 15 33.49 5.09 -1.29
C GLY A 15 32.64 5.58 -2.46
N ALA A 16 33.24 6.24 -3.43
CA ALA A 16 32.57 6.79 -4.62
C ALA A 16 32.09 5.75 -5.63
N GLU A 17 32.59 4.52 -5.53
CA GLU A 17 32.17 3.40 -6.38
C GLU A 17 31.00 2.59 -5.80
N ALA A 18 30.56 2.96 -4.61
CA ALA A 18 29.44 2.30 -3.96
C ALA A 18 28.16 2.39 -4.81
N THR A 19 27.52 1.26 -5.03
CA THR A 19 26.29 1.16 -5.81
C THR A 19 25.34 0.19 -5.15
N ILE A 20 24.09 0.13 -5.62
CA ILE A 20 23.10 -0.86 -5.18
C ILE A 20 22.94 -1.89 -6.28
N ASN A 21 23.05 -3.14 -5.92
CA ASN A 21 22.73 -4.28 -6.76
C ASN A 21 21.60 -5.10 -6.15
N LEU A 22 20.85 -5.80 -6.99
CA LEU A 22 19.75 -6.67 -6.60
C LEU A 22 20.13 -8.12 -6.76
N PHE A 23 19.79 -8.93 -5.77
CA PHE A 23 20.07 -10.36 -5.77
C PHE A 23 18.82 -11.16 -5.42
N ILE A 24 18.65 -12.29 -6.10
CA ILE A 24 17.69 -13.33 -5.72
C ILE A 24 18.37 -14.23 -4.71
N VAL A 25 17.80 -14.30 -3.51
CA VAL A 25 18.32 -15.12 -2.41
C VAL A 25 17.30 -16.20 -2.10
N GLU A 26 17.66 -17.45 -2.28
CA GLU A 26 16.80 -18.58 -1.93
C GLU A 26 16.72 -18.72 -0.41
N LYS A 27 15.56 -19.14 0.07
CA LYS A 27 15.21 -19.19 1.50
C LYS A 27 16.14 -20.05 2.34
N ASP A 28 16.66 -21.12 1.77
CA ASP A 28 17.50 -22.11 2.43
C ASP A 28 19.01 -21.84 2.28
N ARG A 29 19.38 -20.65 1.80
CA ARG A 29 20.79 -20.22 1.72
C ARG A 29 21.44 -20.22 3.10
N LYS A 30 22.62 -20.85 3.18
CA LYS A 30 23.44 -20.86 4.39
C LYS A 30 23.78 -19.41 4.79
N GLY A 31 23.50 -19.05 6.03
CA GLY A 31 23.72 -17.72 6.58
C GLY A 31 22.51 -16.80 6.49
N LEU A 32 21.41 -17.20 5.85
CA LEU A 32 20.13 -16.50 5.93
C LEU A 32 19.30 -17.08 7.09
N GLU A 33 18.90 -16.23 7.99
CA GLU A 33 17.97 -16.54 9.08
C GLU A 33 16.73 -15.66 8.97
N ILE A 34 15.56 -16.29 9.06
CA ILE A 34 14.25 -15.61 9.05
C ILE A 34 13.75 -15.54 10.49
N GLY A 35 13.62 -14.34 11.00
CA GLY A 35 13.16 -14.09 12.37
C GLY A 35 11.66 -14.36 12.57
N ARG A 36 11.19 -14.15 13.78
CA ARG A 36 9.78 -14.34 14.14
C ARG A 36 8.89 -13.35 13.39
N LYS A 37 7.62 -13.74 13.17
CA LYS A 37 6.60 -12.82 12.63
C LYS A 37 6.39 -11.65 13.58
N GLU A 38 6.37 -10.45 13.02
CA GLU A 38 6.08 -9.24 13.78
C GLU A 38 4.58 -9.09 14.05
N PRO A 39 4.17 -8.77 15.28
CA PRO A 39 2.81 -8.38 15.59
C PRO A 39 2.56 -7.00 14.96
N LYS A 40 1.49 -6.86 14.16
CA LYS A 40 1.17 -5.61 13.48
C LYS A 40 -0.23 -5.13 13.84
N MET A 41 -0.41 -3.82 13.87
CA MET A 41 -1.70 -3.18 14.10
C MET A 41 -2.69 -3.51 12.97
N GLY A 42 -2.24 -3.50 11.71
CA GLY A 42 -3.04 -3.81 10.53
C GLY A 42 -2.33 -4.74 9.56
N ALA A 43 -2.99 -5.09 8.45
CA ALA A 43 -2.48 -6.01 7.44
C ALA A 43 -1.96 -7.33 8.04
N ARG A 44 -2.65 -7.88 9.03
CA ARG A 44 -2.24 -9.06 9.80
C ARG A 44 -2.12 -10.31 8.92
N GLY A 45 -2.89 -10.38 7.83
CA GLY A 45 -2.82 -11.46 6.84
C GLY A 45 -1.56 -11.43 5.96
N VAL A 46 -0.80 -10.32 5.96
CA VAL A 46 0.47 -10.19 5.23
C VAL A 46 1.61 -10.19 6.25
N PRO A 47 2.19 -11.34 6.61
CA PRO A 47 3.19 -11.43 7.65
C PRO A 47 4.49 -10.72 7.26
N SER A 48 5.10 -10.01 8.20
CA SER A 48 6.44 -9.45 8.13
C SER A 48 7.34 -10.13 9.14
N CYS A 49 8.61 -10.25 8.82
CA CYS A 49 9.65 -10.76 9.72
C CYS A 49 10.98 -10.10 9.38
N PRO A 50 11.87 -9.92 10.37
CA PRO A 50 13.24 -9.51 10.09
C PRO A 50 14.01 -10.62 9.39
N LEU A 51 14.99 -10.21 8.60
CA LEU A 51 15.93 -11.10 7.92
C LEU A 51 17.33 -10.81 8.43
N PHE A 52 18.07 -11.84 8.76
CA PHE A 52 19.47 -11.76 9.16
C PHE A 52 20.31 -12.43 8.09
N LEU A 53 21.30 -11.72 7.59
CA LEU A 53 22.21 -12.20 6.55
C LEU A 53 23.63 -12.17 7.10
N ASP A 54 24.19 -13.33 7.36
CA ASP A 54 25.54 -13.48 7.86
C ASP A 54 26.37 -14.34 6.89
N ASN A 55 27.30 -13.69 6.19
CA ASN A 55 28.17 -14.34 5.21
C ASN A 55 27.41 -15.17 4.15
N VAL A 56 26.22 -14.73 3.74
CA VAL A 56 25.43 -15.40 2.71
C VAL A 56 26.12 -15.26 1.36
N ARG A 57 26.50 -16.38 0.76
CA ARG A 57 27.15 -16.43 -0.55
C ARG A 57 26.09 -16.59 -1.64
N ILE A 58 26.03 -15.63 -2.56
CA ILE A 58 25.10 -15.59 -3.68
C ILE A 58 25.87 -15.79 -4.99
N PRO A 59 25.48 -16.73 -5.86
CA PRO A 59 26.05 -16.84 -7.19
C PRO A 59 25.83 -15.57 -8.00
N GLU A 60 26.78 -15.21 -8.86
CA GLU A 60 26.64 -14.05 -9.74
C GLU A 60 25.41 -14.15 -10.65
N ALA A 61 25.04 -15.35 -11.06
CA ALA A 61 23.84 -15.61 -11.86
C ALA A 61 22.53 -15.22 -11.18
N ASN A 62 22.51 -15.05 -9.86
CA ASN A 62 21.36 -14.58 -9.09
C ASN A 62 21.29 -13.06 -9.01
N ARG A 63 22.23 -12.32 -9.60
CA ARG A 63 22.16 -10.86 -9.71
C ARG A 63 21.15 -10.48 -10.78
N LEU A 64 20.26 -9.55 -10.47
CA LEU A 64 19.32 -8.99 -11.43
C LEU A 64 19.95 -7.77 -12.13
N GLY A 65 19.98 -7.85 -13.46
CA GLY A 65 20.58 -6.82 -14.30
C GLY A 65 22.11 -6.83 -14.27
N SER A 66 22.70 -5.82 -14.88
CA SER A 66 24.15 -5.59 -14.88
C SER A 66 24.61 -4.98 -13.54
N GLU A 67 25.92 -4.97 -13.34
CA GLU A 67 26.50 -4.25 -12.22
C GLU A 67 26.09 -2.76 -12.28
N ARG A 68 25.67 -2.21 -11.13
CA ARG A 68 25.15 -0.83 -10.95
C ARG A 68 23.70 -0.60 -11.43
N ASP A 69 23.01 -1.57 -12.01
CA ASP A 69 21.62 -1.45 -12.45
C ASP A 69 20.60 -1.55 -11.31
N GLY A 70 20.99 -2.08 -10.16
CA GLY A 70 20.04 -2.46 -9.11
C GLY A 70 19.16 -1.31 -8.63
N PHE A 71 19.71 -0.11 -8.43
CA PHE A 71 18.90 1.04 -8.03
C PHE A 71 17.85 1.42 -9.08
N ARG A 72 18.24 1.43 -10.37
CA ARG A 72 17.33 1.71 -11.47
C ARG A 72 16.19 0.69 -11.52
N ILE A 73 16.53 -0.61 -11.43
CA ILE A 73 15.54 -1.70 -11.45
C ILE A 73 14.54 -1.56 -10.28
N VAL A 74 15.03 -1.26 -9.06
CA VAL A 74 14.17 -1.02 -7.90
C VAL A 74 13.23 0.15 -8.15
N MET A 75 13.73 1.26 -8.67
CA MET A 75 12.91 2.46 -8.91
C MET A 75 11.84 2.22 -9.98
N GLU A 76 12.17 1.49 -11.04
CA GLU A 76 11.21 1.08 -12.07
C GLU A 76 10.13 0.16 -11.48
N ALA A 77 10.51 -0.85 -10.72
CA ALA A 77 9.57 -1.74 -10.05
C ALA A 77 8.64 -0.99 -9.08
N LEU A 78 9.18 -0.03 -8.31
CA LEU A 78 8.39 0.81 -7.42
C LEU A 78 7.41 1.71 -8.18
N ASN A 79 7.79 2.25 -9.34
CA ASN A 79 6.90 3.07 -10.17
C ASN A 79 5.70 2.26 -10.69
N HIS A 80 5.89 0.98 -10.99
CA HIS A 80 4.79 0.08 -11.37
C HIS A 80 3.97 -0.39 -10.16
N ALA A 81 4.59 -0.55 -9.00
CA ALA A 81 3.89 -0.99 -7.78
C ALA A 81 3.04 0.11 -7.14
N ARG A 82 3.42 1.38 -7.23
CA ARG A 82 2.72 2.50 -6.58
C ARG A 82 1.25 2.63 -6.99
N PRO A 83 0.85 2.56 -8.28
CA PRO A 83 -0.56 2.55 -8.67
C PRO A 83 -1.35 1.40 -8.03
N VAL A 84 -0.75 0.22 -7.88
CA VAL A 84 -1.38 -0.94 -7.22
C VAL A 84 -1.64 -0.66 -5.74
N ILE A 85 -0.70 -0.01 -5.05
CA ILE A 85 -0.90 0.44 -3.66
C ILE A 85 -1.98 1.53 -3.59
N GLY A 86 -2.02 2.44 -4.57
CA GLY A 86 -3.10 3.43 -4.71
C GLY A 86 -4.48 2.76 -4.86
N ALA A 87 -4.59 1.75 -5.72
CA ALA A 87 -5.82 0.97 -5.91
C ALA A 87 -6.28 0.29 -4.62
N ARG A 88 -5.33 -0.24 -3.82
CA ARG A 88 -5.63 -0.78 -2.49
C ARG A 88 -6.20 0.31 -1.56
N GLY A 89 -5.64 1.52 -1.59
CA GLY A 89 -6.18 2.67 -0.84
C GLY A 89 -7.62 2.99 -1.25
N VAL A 90 -7.90 3.08 -2.55
CA VAL A 90 -9.27 3.30 -3.06
C VAL A 90 -10.23 2.20 -2.59
N GLY A 91 -9.81 0.94 -2.62
CA GLY A 91 -10.63 -0.19 -2.15
C GLY A 91 -10.95 -0.12 -0.66
N LEU A 92 -9.98 0.26 0.17
CA LEU A 92 -10.18 0.46 1.61
C LEU A 92 -11.16 1.61 1.88
N ALA A 93 -10.97 2.75 1.21
CA ALA A 93 -11.87 3.91 1.33
C ALA A 93 -13.30 3.57 0.91
N GLN A 94 -13.46 2.88 -0.22
CA GLN A 94 -14.78 2.47 -0.71
C GLN A 94 -15.47 1.53 0.29
N GLY A 95 -14.76 0.52 0.80
CA GLY A 95 -15.30 -0.40 1.80
C GLY A 95 -15.74 0.32 3.08
N ALA A 96 -14.94 1.28 3.57
CA ALA A 96 -15.28 2.08 4.74
C ALA A 96 -16.54 2.91 4.51
N LEU A 97 -16.67 3.59 3.36
CA LEU A 97 -17.86 4.34 2.99
C LEU A 97 -19.09 3.43 2.89
N ASP A 98 -18.99 2.29 2.23
CA ASP A 98 -20.11 1.37 2.04
C ASP A 98 -20.66 0.87 3.38
N HIS A 99 -19.78 0.47 4.30
CA HIS A 99 -20.16 0.07 5.66
C HIS A 99 -20.79 1.24 6.44
N ALA A 100 -20.21 2.43 6.36
CA ALA A 100 -20.75 3.61 7.03
C ALA A 100 -22.16 3.96 6.52
N ILE A 101 -22.38 3.92 5.20
CA ILE A 101 -23.69 4.21 4.60
C ILE A 101 -24.76 3.18 5.06
N GLN A 102 -24.40 1.89 5.12
CA GLN A 102 -25.30 0.86 5.62
C GLN A 102 -25.67 1.10 7.10
N PHE A 103 -24.67 1.42 7.92
CA PHE A 103 -24.88 1.67 9.34
C PHE A 103 -25.78 2.89 9.59
N ILE A 104 -25.51 4.05 8.99
CA ILE A 104 -26.30 5.28 9.23
C ILE A 104 -27.73 5.18 8.74
N LYS A 105 -28.01 4.35 7.72
CA LYS A 105 -29.38 4.08 7.24
C LYS A 105 -30.20 3.28 8.27
N SER A 106 -29.57 2.35 8.98
CA SER A 106 -30.23 1.47 9.96
C SER A 106 -30.27 2.08 11.36
N ARG A 107 -29.24 2.83 11.76
CA ARG A 107 -29.09 3.43 13.08
C ARG A 107 -30.05 4.59 13.25
N ARG A 108 -30.79 4.59 14.35
CA ARG A 108 -31.66 5.71 14.75
C ARG A 108 -31.10 6.44 15.98
N ALA A 109 -31.19 7.76 15.97
CA ALA A 109 -30.83 8.63 17.07
C ALA A 109 -31.70 9.89 17.02
N PHE A 110 -32.08 10.44 18.16
CA PHE A 110 -32.90 11.66 18.26
C PHE A 110 -34.19 11.61 17.42
N GLY A 111 -34.82 10.42 17.38
CA GLY A 111 -36.12 10.22 16.71
C GLY A 111 -36.09 9.97 15.22
N GLN A 112 -34.92 10.00 14.56
CA GLN A 112 -34.79 9.79 13.11
C GLN A 112 -33.60 8.88 12.77
N ALA A 113 -33.46 8.48 11.50
CA ALA A 113 -32.27 7.77 11.05
C ALA A 113 -31.05 8.70 11.06
N VAL A 114 -29.87 8.14 11.37
CA VAL A 114 -28.62 8.95 11.36
C VAL A 114 -28.35 9.53 9.97
N SER A 115 -28.75 8.83 8.93
CA SER A 115 -28.68 9.31 7.53
C SER A 115 -29.55 10.55 7.25
N ASP A 116 -30.50 10.91 8.12
CA ASP A 116 -31.36 12.05 7.90
C ASP A 116 -30.74 13.38 8.37
N PHE A 117 -29.66 13.31 9.16
CA PHE A 117 -28.89 14.49 9.55
C PHE A 117 -28.08 15.04 8.37
N GLN A 118 -28.28 16.31 8.04
CA GLN A 118 -27.61 16.97 6.90
C GLN A 118 -26.08 16.90 7.00
N GLY A 119 -25.49 17.09 8.18
CA GLY A 119 -24.05 17.03 8.40
C GLY A 119 -23.47 15.65 8.06
N ILE A 120 -24.19 14.57 8.36
CA ILE A 120 -23.78 13.20 8.02
C ILE A 120 -23.85 12.97 6.51
N ARG A 121 -24.86 13.52 5.83
CA ARG A 121 -24.96 13.46 4.36
C ARG A 121 -23.80 14.19 3.67
N TRP A 122 -23.38 15.33 4.21
CA TRP A 122 -22.22 16.05 3.68
C TRP A 122 -20.93 15.24 3.85
N MET A 123 -20.70 14.66 5.02
CA MET A 123 -19.56 13.77 5.22
C MET A 123 -19.53 12.64 4.19
N ALA A 124 -20.67 11.96 3.99
CA ALA A 124 -20.76 10.88 3.00
C ALA A 124 -20.49 11.37 1.56
N ALA A 125 -20.96 12.56 1.20
CA ALA A 125 -20.73 13.16 -0.11
C ALA A 125 -19.24 13.52 -0.30
N ASP A 126 -18.59 14.12 0.69
CA ASP A 126 -17.19 14.47 0.65
C ASP A 126 -16.31 13.22 0.53
N MET A 127 -16.61 12.15 1.29
CA MET A 127 -15.95 10.85 1.17
C MET A 127 -16.06 10.29 -0.25
N ALA A 128 -17.25 10.30 -0.85
CA ALA A 128 -17.48 9.81 -2.20
C ALA A 128 -16.68 10.62 -3.25
N ILE A 129 -16.67 11.95 -3.14
CA ILE A 129 -15.90 12.84 -4.03
C ILE A 129 -14.40 12.49 -3.98
N GLN A 130 -13.84 12.34 -2.77
CA GLN A 130 -12.43 12.02 -2.59
C GLN A 130 -12.08 10.64 -3.15
N ILE A 131 -12.93 9.64 -2.97
CA ILE A 131 -12.75 8.29 -3.51
C ILE A 131 -12.74 8.32 -5.03
N GLU A 132 -13.68 9.02 -5.68
CA GLU A 132 -13.73 9.11 -7.14
C GLU A 132 -12.52 9.86 -7.72
N ALA A 133 -12.07 10.93 -7.09
CA ALA A 133 -10.85 11.63 -7.47
C ALA A 133 -9.61 10.71 -7.37
N ALA A 134 -9.48 9.98 -6.25
CA ALA A 134 -8.40 9.02 -6.04
C ALA A 134 -8.44 7.89 -7.08
N ARG A 135 -9.63 7.36 -7.37
CA ARG A 135 -9.86 6.31 -8.38
C ARG A 135 -9.39 6.78 -9.76
N ALA A 136 -9.79 7.96 -10.19
CA ALA A 136 -9.40 8.53 -11.48
C ALA A 136 -7.86 8.68 -11.60
N LEU A 137 -7.19 9.13 -10.54
CA LEU A 137 -5.73 9.25 -10.53
C LEU A 137 -5.03 7.89 -10.60
N VAL A 138 -5.56 6.88 -9.92
CA VAL A 138 -5.02 5.51 -9.96
C VAL A 138 -5.16 4.92 -11.36
N TYR A 139 -6.33 5.02 -11.99
CA TYR A 139 -6.53 4.53 -13.35
C TYR A 139 -5.64 5.27 -14.36
N ARG A 140 -5.51 6.58 -14.25
CA ARG A 140 -4.59 7.35 -15.09
C ARG A 140 -3.15 6.86 -15.00
N ALA A 141 -2.68 6.52 -13.78
CA ALA A 141 -1.34 5.99 -13.58
C ALA A 141 -1.21 4.56 -14.13
N ALA A 142 -2.25 3.72 -14.02
CA ALA A 142 -2.27 2.38 -14.59
C ALA A 142 -2.25 2.41 -16.12
N GLU A 143 -3.07 3.26 -16.74
CA GLU A 143 -3.06 3.48 -18.21
C GLU A 143 -1.70 3.95 -18.72
N ALA A 144 -1.00 4.80 -17.97
CA ALA A 144 0.35 5.23 -18.32
C ALA A 144 1.35 4.06 -18.32
N VAL A 145 1.21 3.10 -17.39
CA VAL A 145 1.99 1.85 -17.41
C VAL A 145 1.70 1.05 -18.67
N ASP A 146 0.43 0.84 -19.02
CA ASP A 146 0.01 0.08 -20.19
C ASP A 146 0.48 0.74 -21.52
N GLN A 147 0.56 2.06 -21.54
CA GLN A 147 1.08 2.84 -22.67
C GLN A 147 2.60 2.89 -22.75
N GLY A 148 3.32 2.26 -21.81
CA GLY A 148 4.78 2.25 -21.79
C GLY A 148 5.42 3.57 -21.38
N VAL A 149 4.69 4.46 -20.71
CA VAL A 149 5.26 5.69 -20.15
C VAL A 149 6.34 5.32 -19.15
N SER A 150 7.48 6.00 -19.21
CA SER A 150 8.65 5.67 -18.38
C SER A 150 9.33 6.92 -17.80
N GLY A 151 10.42 6.73 -17.05
CA GLY A 151 11.23 7.80 -16.50
C GLY A 151 10.48 8.71 -15.53
N TYR A 152 10.77 10.00 -15.60
CA TYR A 152 10.23 11.00 -14.66
C TYR A 152 8.70 11.08 -14.69
N GLU A 153 8.09 11.04 -15.87
CA GLU A 153 6.64 11.17 -15.99
C GLU A 153 5.91 9.99 -15.34
N MET A 154 6.38 8.76 -15.53
CA MET A 154 5.82 7.61 -14.85
C MET A 154 5.99 7.72 -13.34
N ALA A 155 7.16 8.11 -12.87
CA ALA A 155 7.43 8.30 -11.44
C ALA A 155 6.49 9.36 -10.83
N ARG A 156 6.24 10.46 -11.54
CA ARG A 156 5.34 11.54 -11.12
C ARG A 156 3.89 11.05 -11.02
N LEU A 157 3.37 10.40 -12.05
CA LEU A 157 1.99 9.88 -12.07
C LEU A 157 1.79 8.83 -10.98
N ALA A 158 2.72 7.89 -10.85
CA ALA A 158 2.67 6.85 -9.83
C ALA A 158 2.71 7.41 -8.40
N ALA A 159 3.54 8.43 -8.16
CA ALA A 159 3.64 9.09 -6.86
C ALA A 159 2.35 9.83 -6.50
N ILE A 160 1.79 10.62 -7.43
CA ILE A 160 0.53 11.35 -7.24
C ILE A 160 -0.60 10.37 -6.91
N ALA A 161 -0.77 9.32 -7.73
CA ALA A 161 -1.81 8.33 -7.53
C ALA A 161 -1.70 7.65 -6.16
N LYS A 162 -0.50 7.17 -5.80
CA LYS A 162 -0.27 6.49 -4.52
C LYS A 162 -0.53 7.41 -3.34
N CYS A 163 0.07 8.61 -3.31
CA CYS A 163 -0.05 9.54 -2.20
C CYS A 163 -1.50 9.93 -1.97
N HIS A 164 -2.17 10.46 -3.01
CA HIS A 164 -3.55 10.90 -2.88
C HIS A 164 -4.50 9.77 -2.45
N ALA A 165 -4.39 8.58 -3.08
CA ALA A 165 -5.29 7.48 -2.75
C ALA A 165 -5.09 6.93 -1.33
N THR A 166 -3.86 6.87 -0.83
CA THR A 166 -3.61 6.39 0.54
C THR A 166 -3.98 7.41 1.61
N ASP A 167 -3.79 8.72 1.35
CA ASP A 167 -4.21 9.78 2.25
C ASP A 167 -5.74 9.86 2.30
N THR A 168 -6.40 9.74 1.14
CA THR A 168 -7.87 9.62 1.05
C THR A 168 -8.37 8.42 1.86
N ALA A 169 -7.71 7.27 1.78
CA ALA A 169 -8.12 6.09 2.54
C ALA A 169 -8.09 6.32 4.06
N MET A 170 -7.06 7.00 4.56
CA MET A 170 -6.97 7.36 5.97
C MET A 170 -8.07 8.34 6.39
N GLN A 171 -8.32 9.38 5.60
CA GLN A 171 -9.37 10.37 5.89
C GLN A 171 -10.75 9.71 5.89
N VAL A 172 -11.06 8.96 4.83
CA VAL A 172 -12.36 8.28 4.68
C VAL A 172 -12.60 7.26 5.78
N ALA A 173 -11.58 6.47 6.17
CA ALA A 173 -11.72 5.53 7.28
C ALA A 173 -11.99 6.24 8.61
N THR A 174 -11.34 7.37 8.86
CA THR A 174 -11.57 8.20 10.05
C THR A 174 -12.99 8.79 10.07
N ASP A 175 -13.46 9.31 8.95
CA ASP A 175 -14.80 9.89 8.82
C ASP A 175 -15.87 8.78 8.93
N ALA A 176 -15.61 7.59 8.38
CA ALA A 176 -16.48 6.43 8.56
C ALA A 176 -16.60 6.03 10.03
N MET A 177 -15.49 5.93 10.76
CA MET A 177 -15.54 5.70 12.22
C MET A 177 -16.37 6.76 12.96
N GLN A 178 -16.25 8.03 12.57
CA GLN A 178 -17.06 9.10 13.14
C GLN A 178 -18.56 8.88 12.86
N MET A 179 -18.93 8.42 11.65
CA MET A 179 -20.32 8.11 11.31
C MET A 179 -20.90 6.94 12.11
N PHE A 180 -20.07 5.99 12.53
CA PHE A 180 -20.45 4.90 13.44
C PHE A 180 -20.59 5.38 14.90
N GLY A 181 -19.97 6.50 15.28
CA GLY A 181 -19.92 6.96 16.67
C GLY A 181 -19.23 5.94 17.56
N ALA A 182 -19.77 5.69 18.76
CA ALA A 182 -19.19 4.73 19.71
C ALA A 182 -19.08 3.31 19.15
N ALA A 183 -19.91 2.90 18.19
CA ALA A 183 -19.85 1.60 17.56
C ALA A 183 -18.60 1.42 16.68
N GLY A 184 -18.01 2.51 16.16
CA GLY A 184 -16.82 2.48 15.31
C GLY A 184 -15.53 2.06 16.02
N ILE A 185 -15.52 2.04 17.36
CA ILE A 185 -14.37 1.57 18.14
C ILE A 185 -14.55 0.14 18.68
N SER A 186 -15.66 -0.53 18.32
CA SER A 186 -15.96 -1.91 18.72
C SER A 186 -15.52 -2.89 17.64
N ASP A 187 -15.01 -4.04 18.05
CA ASP A 187 -14.68 -5.16 17.14
C ASP A 187 -15.93 -5.81 16.51
N ASP A 188 -17.15 -5.37 16.88
CA ASP A 188 -18.42 -5.86 16.33
C ASP A 188 -18.66 -5.38 14.88
N TYR A 189 -17.91 -4.37 14.42
CA TYR A 189 -18.05 -3.77 13.09
C TYR A 189 -16.72 -3.79 12.32
N PRO A 190 -16.77 -4.02 11.00
CA PRO A 190 -15.58 -4.14 10.15
C PRO A 190 -15.03 -2.76 9.69
N ILE A 191 -14.89 -1.81 10.61
CA ILE A 191 -14.48 -0.43 10.30
C ILE A 191 -13.18 -0.08 11.03
#